data_30eb8fad82d4b5da7eb002636ad43536
#
_entry.id   30eb8fad82d4b5da7eb002636ad43536
#
_cell.length_a   1.000
_cell.length_b   1.000
_cell.length_c   1.000
_cell.angle_alpha   90.00
_cell.angle_beta   90.00
_cell.angle_gamma   90.00
#
_symmetry.space_group_name_H-M   'P 1'
#
loop_
_entity.id
_entity.type
_entity.pdbx_description
1 polymer ?
#
loop_
_entity_poly.entity_id
_entity_poly.type
_entity_poly.pdbx_seq_one_letter_code
_entity_poly.pdbx_strand_id
1 'polypeptide(L)'
;LDFIINNACQTVRRPPDFYAHMMEQENGALHDLPEKARQLLGAYEGLRGYHMLPEADAALVQKRMSEVAGLTHAAELSQVPLLPEELAAQQALFPQGRLDQDLQQVDLREHNSWRMRMHEVPAVELLEVQLVNAVAPFILNARLKPLMMRTPERDKHIVNVSAVEGQFYRKFKTTRHPHTNMAKA
;
A
#
# COMPACT_ATOMS: atom_id res chain seq x y z
N LEU A 1 -8.09 -21.47 4.01
CA LEU A 1 -7.06 -20.51 4.41
C LEU A 1 -6.73 -20.71 5.88
N ASP A 2 -5.46 -20.94 6.21
CA ASP A 2 -5.05 -21.28 7.56
C ASP A 2 -4.18 -20.19 8.19
N PHE A 3 -3.49 -19.40 7.36
CA PHE A 3 -2.63 -18.33 7.80
C PHE A 3 -2.95 -17.02 7.09
N ILE A 4 -2.99 -15.93 7.86
CA ILE A 4 -2.98 -14.55 7.36
C ILE A 4 -1.79 -13.85 8.01
N ILE A 5 -0.90 -13.27 7.21
CA ILE A 5 0.23 -12.49 7.71
C ILE A 5 0.11 -11.07 7.17
N ASN A 6 -0.29 -10.16 8.04
CA ASN A 6 -0.37 -8.73 7.75
C ASN A 6 1.01 -8.11 7.96
N ASN A 7 1.84 -8.14 6.92
CA ASN A 7 3.20 -7.62 6.94
C ASN A 7 3.37 -6.29 6.19
N ALA A 8 2.41 -5.92 5.34
CA ALA A 8 2.47 -4.64 4.65
C ALA A 8 2.40 -3.49 5.66
N CYS A 9 3.32 -2.54 5.53
CA CYS A 9 3.34 -1.37 6.41
C CYS A 9 3.83 -0.13 5.67
N GLN A 10 3.34 1.02 6.07
CA GLN A 10 3.85 2.32 5.68
C GLN A 10 4.46 3.01 6.89
N THR A 11 5.74 3.34 6.81
CA THR A 11 6.51 4.03 7.85
C THR A 11 7.07 5.37 7.37
N VAL A 12 7.35 5.45 6.08
CA VAL A 12 7.83 6.66 5.41
C VAL A 12 6.98 6.88 4.17
N ARG A 13 6.27 8.00 4.11
CA ARG A 13 5.58 8.41 2.91
C ARG A 13 6.59 8.91 1.88
N ARG A 14 6.49 8.39 0.68
CA ARG A 14 7.35 8.76 -0.45
C ARG A 14 6.48 9.33 -1.58
N PRO A 15 6.94 10.41 -2.23
CA PRO A 15 6.20 11.03 -3.32
C PRO A 15 6.17 10.13 -4.57
N PRO A 16 5.30 10.43 -5.54
CA PRO A 16 5.21 9.67 -6.79
C PRO A 16 6.55 9.47 -7.51
N ASP A 17 7.41 10.48 -7.54
CA ASP A 17 8.73 10.41 -8.20
C ASP A 17 9.64 9.30 -7.65
N PHE A 18 9.45 8.89 -6.40
CA PHE A 18 10.17 7.75 -5.82
C PHE A 18 9.82 6.44 -6.52
N TYR A 19 8.58 6.27 -6.95
CA TYR A 19 8.05 5.05 -7.54
C TYR A 19 8.08 5.04 -9.07
N ALA A 20 8.54 6.12 -9.70
CA ALA A 20 8.50 6.29 -11.16
C ALA A 20 9.09 5.08 -11.92
N HIS A 21 10.20 4.52 -11.42
CA HIS A 21 10.87 3.35 -12.01
C HIS A 21 10.06 2.04 -11.91
N MET A 22 9.11 1.97 -10.97
CA MET A 22 8.25 0.79 -10.78
C MET A 22 6.99 0.86 -11.65
N MET A 23 6.55 2.08 -11.98
CA MET A 23 5.29 2.30 -12.69
C MET A 23 5.30 1.71 -14.12
N GLU A 24 6.46 1.63 -14.73
CA GLU A 24 6.59 1.00 -16.05
C GLU A 24 6.18 -0.49 -16.01
N GLN A 25 6.60 -1.21 -14.96
CA GLN A 25 6.24 -2.62 -14.77
C GLN A 25 4.79 -2.78 -14.28
N GLU A 26 4.34 -1.92 -13.38
CA GLU A 26 2.97 -1.96 -12.85
C GLU A 26 1.90 -1.68 -13.91
N ASN A 27 2.23 -0.82 -14.88
CA ASN A 27 1.35 -0.48 -16.00
C ASN A 27 1.61 -1.37 -17.23
N GLY A 28 2.63 -2.21 -17.19
CA GLY A 28 2.98 -3.12 -18.27
C GLY A 28 1.88 -4.16 -18.54
N ALA A 29 1.84 -4.64 -19.77
CA ALA A 29 0.87 -5.66 -20.15
C ALA A 29 1.19 -7.00 -19.49
N LEU A 30 0.16 -7.72 -19.04
CA LEU A 30 0.30 -9.01 -18.37
C LEU A 30 1.11 -10.03 -19.21
N HIS A 31 0.98 -9.97 -20.55
CA HIS A 31 1.68 -10.91 -21.44
C HIS A 31 3.21 -10.75 -21.43
N ASP A 32 3.71 -9.58 -21.02
CA ASP A 32 5.15 -9.30 -20.93
C ASP A 32 5.79 -9.89 -19.66
N LEU A 33 4.97 -10.33 -18.72
CA LEU A 33 5.43 -10.91 -17.46
C LEU A 33 5.84 -12.40 -17.63
N PRO A 34 6.74 -12.89 -16.76
CA PRO A 34 7.06 -14.29 -16.70
C PRO A 34 5.82 -15.19 -16.50
N GLU A 35 5.81 -16.39 -17.07
CA GLU A 35 4.69 -17.34 -17.02
C GLU A 35 4.12 -17.54 -15.61
N LYS A 36 4.98 -17.71 -14.60
CA LYS A 36 4.55 -17.88 -13.20
C LYS A 36 3.81 -16.66 -12.66
N ALA A 37 4.26 -15.47 -13.02
CA ALA A 37 3.59 -14.22 -12.63
C ALA A 37 2.23 -14.10 -13.33
N ARG A 38 2.16 -14.42 -14.62
CA ARG A 38 0.89 -14.42 -15.38
C ARG A 38 -0.16 -15.36 -14.76
N GLN A 39 0.25 -16.55 -14.35
CA GLN A 39 -0.66 -17.51 -13.70
C GLN A 39 -1.22 -16.99 -12.38
N LEU A 40 -0.42 -16.25 -11.59
CA LEU A 40 -0.86 -15.67 -10.34
C LEU A 40 -1.75 -14.44 -10.56
N LEU A 41 -1.46 -13.63 -11.56
CA LEU A 41 -2.15 -12.37 -11.83
C LEU A 41 -3.33 -12.50 -12.78
N GLY A 42 -3.50 -13.64 -13.46
CA GLY A 42 -4.55 -13.83 -14.47
C GLY A 42 -5.96 -13.55 -13.94
N ALA A 43 -6.26 -14.01 -12.73
CA ALA A 43 -7.54 -13.74 -12.08
C ALA A 43 -7.67 -12.25 -11.65
N TYR A 44 -6.57 -11.60 -11.28
CA TYR A 44 -6.56 -10.18 -10.93
C TYR A 44 -6.78 -9.28 -12.15
N GLU A 45 -6.17 -9.58 -13.29
CA GLU A 45 -6.41 -8.86 -14.54
C GLU A 45 -7.88 -9.00 -15.01
N GLY A 46 -8.46 -10.18 -14.86
CA GLY A 46 -9.89 -10.36 -15.09
C GLY A 46 -10.77 -9.50 -14.18
N LEU A 47 -10.35 -9.30 -12.93
CA LEU A 47 -11.04 -8.41 -11.98
C LEU A 47 -10.86 -6.92 -12.32
N ARG A 48 -9.70 -6.52 -12.82
CA ARG A 48 -9.47 -5.13 -13.28
C ARG A 48 -10.43 -4.75 -14.42
N GLY A 49 -10.81 -5.71 -15.26
CA GLY A 49 -11.60 -5.45 -16.45
C GLY A 49 -13.12 -5.69 -16.32
N TYR A 50 -13.58 -6.60 -15.43
CA TYR A 50 -14.92 -7.16 -15.61
C TYR A 50 -15.81 -7.37 -14.37
N HIS A 51 -15.30 -7.39 -13.13
CA HIS A 51 -16.08 -8.02 -12.06
C HIS A 51 -16.38 -7.20 -10.81
N MET A 52 -16.38 -5.89 -10.87
CA MET A 52 -16.91 -5.10 -9.74
C MET A 52 -18.44 -4.88 -9.80
N LEU A 53 -19.11 -5.34 -10.85
CA LEU A 53 -20.54 -5.16 -11.01
C LEU A 53 -21.24 -6.50 -11.34
N PRO A 54 -22.38 -6.82 -10.70
CA PRO A 54 -23.23 -7.96 -11.09
C PRO A 54 -23.72 -7.79 -12.53
N GLU A 55 -24.12 -8.91 -13.15
CA GLU A 55 -24.69 -8.97 -14.50
C GLU A 55 -25.69 -7.84 -14.75
N ALA A 56 -25.28 -6.78 -15.39
CA ALA A 56 -26.09 -5.64 -15.74
C ALA A 56 -25.72 -5.16 -17.14
N ASP A 57 -26.70 -4.54 -17.80
CA ASP A 57 -26.64 -3.95 -19.13
C ASP A 57 -25.28 -3.35 -19.47
N ALA A 58 -24.65 -3.81 -20.55
CA ALA A 58 -23.28 -3.46 -20.95
C ALA A 58 -23.06 -1.94 -21.08
N ALA A 59 -24.09 -1.18 -21.48
CA ALA A 59 -24.02 0.29 -21.57
C ALA A 59 -23.96 0.96 -20.19
N LEU A 60 -24.68 0.42 -19.20
CA LEU A 60 -24.66 0.91 -17.82
C LEU A 60 -23.33 0.57 -17.13
N VAL A 61 -22.79 -0.62 -17.45
CA VAL A 61 -21.47 -1.07 -16.98
C VAL A 61 -20.37 -0.14 -17.50
N GLN A 62 -20.39 0.18 -18.79
CA GLN A 62 -19.40 1.05 -19.41
C GLN A 62 -19.44 2.48 -18.87
N LYS A 63 -20.64 3.01 -18.61
CA LYS A 63 -20.81 4.33 -17.98
C LYS A 63 -20.28 4.35 -16.55
N ARG A 64 -20.59 3.33 -15.74
CA ARG A 64 -20.08 3.22 -14.37
C ARG A 64 -18.58 2.93 -14.31
N MET A 65 -18.03 2.17 -15.28
CA MET A 65 -16.58 1.96 -15.35
C MET A 65 -15.82 3.24 -15.61
N SER A 66 -16.35 4.18 -16.39
CA SER A 66 -15.73 5.50 -16.55
C SER A 66 -15.78 6.34 -15.27
N GLU A 67 -16.83 6.15 -14.46
CA GLU A 67 -17.00 6.85 -13.17
C GLU A 67 -16.10 6.25 -12.05
N VAL A 68 -15.72 4.97 -12.16
CA VAL A 68 -14.86 4.26 -11.20
C VAL A 68 -13.48 3.91 -11.75
N ALA A 69 -13.07 4.54 -12.84
CA ALA A 69 -11.79 4.28 -13.51
C ALA A 69 -10.57 4.34 -12.56
N GLY A 70 -10.61 5.23 -11.56
CA GLY A 70 -9.59 5.31 -10.54
C GLY A 70 -9.45 4.04 -9.66
N LEU A 71 -10.52 3.24 -9.51
CA LEU A 71 -10.47 1.99 -8.75
C LEU A 71 -9.90 0.82 -9.57
N THR A 72 -9.98 0.90 -10.90
CA THR A 72 -9.43 -0.11 -11.81
C THR A 72 -7.97 0.13 -12.16
N HIS A 73 -7.47 1.35 -11.96
CA HIS A 73 -6.09 1.77 -12.18
C HIS A 73 -5.38 2.09 -10.85
N ALA A 74 -5.33 1.10 -9.95
CA ALA A 74 -4.84 1.30 -8.58
C ALA A 74 -3.39 1.81 -8.52
N ALA A 75 -2.52 1.37 -9.43
CA ALA A 75 -1.15 1.83 -9.51
C ALA A 75 -1.08 3.32 -9.85
N GLU A 76 -1.79 3.76 -10.89
CA GLU A 76 -1.85 5.18 -11.30
C GLU A 76 -2.53 6.05 -10.24
N LEU A 77 -3.61 5.55 -9.63
CA LEU A 77 -4.29 6.25 -8.54
C LEU A 77 -3.36 6.49 -7.34
N SER A 78 -2.47 5.54 -7.05
CA SER A 78 -1.48 5.68 -5.98
C SER A 78 -0.43 6.76 -6.26
N GLN A 79 -0.29 7.18 -7.52
CA GLN A 79 0.67 8.18 -7.96
C GLN A 79 0.08 9.60 -8.07
N VAL A 80 -1.16 9.80 -7.64
CA VAL A 80 -1.75 11.15 -7.59
C VAL A 80 -1.08 11.95 -6.48
N PRO A 81 -0.45 13.11 -6.80
CA PRO A 81 0.13 13.98 -5.78
C PRO A 81 -0.95 14.50 -4.83
N LEU A 82 -0.77 14.32 -3.53
CA LEU A 82 -1.71 14.74 -2.50
C LEU A 82 -1.16 15.88 -1.64
N LEU A 83 0.12 16.16 -1.73
CA LEU A 83 0.78 17.22 -0.98
C LEU A 83 1.41 18.24 -1.96
N PRO A 84 1.41 19.54 -1.61
CA PRO A 84 1.94 20.59 -2.49
C PRO A 84 3.40 20.35 -2.93
N GLU A 85 4.23 19.82 -2.04
CA GLU A 85 5.63 19.50 -2.33
C GLU A 85 5.81 18.40 -3.36
N GLU A 86 4.81 17.55 -3.56
CA GLU A 86 4.85 16.46 -4.54
C GLU A 86 4.54 16.92 -5.97
N LEU A 87 4.06 18.15 -6.12
CA LEU A 87 3.84 18.76 -7.43
C LEU A 87 5.14 19.23 -8.09
N ALA A 88 6.21 19.38 -7.31
CA ALA A 88 7.53 19.73 -7.82
C ALA A 88 8.29 18.46 -8.22
N ALA A 89 9.02 18.53 -9.36
CA ALA A 89 9.89 17.42 -9.79
C ALA A 89 10.99 17.16 -8.76
N GLN A 90 11.03 15.95 -8.21
CA GLN A 90 11.94 15.54 -7.15
C GLN A 90 12.85 14.37 -7.56
N GLN A 91 12.90 14.01 -8.83
CA GLN A 91 13.64 12.84 -9.33
C GLN A 91 15.12 12.82 -8.91
N ALA A 92 15.75 13.99 -8.81
CA ALA A 92 17.14 14.09 -8.34
C ALA A 92 17.34 13.60 -6.88
N LEU A 93 16.27 13.61 -6.07
CA LEU A 93 16.30 13.12 -4.70
C LEU A 93 16.13 11.60 -4.60
N PHE A 94 15.73 10.96 -5.69
CA PHE A 94 15.49 9.52 -5.78
C PHE A 94 16.29 8.93 -6.96
N PRO A 95 17.63 8.87 -6.86
CA PRO A 95 18.47 8.41 -7.96
C PRO A 95 18.18 6.95 -8.28
N GLN A 96 17.61 6.73 -9.46
CA GLN A 96 17.21 5.41 -9.94
C GLN A 96 18.37 4.40 -9.92
N GLY A 97 18.12 3.21 -9.39
CA GLY A 97 19.10 2.13 -9.32
C GLY A 97 20.12 2.26 -8.19
N ARG A 98 20.10 3.34 -7.40
CA ARG A 98 20.90 3.41 -6.16
C ARG A 98 20.07 2.87 -5.00
N LEU A 99 20.59 1.81 -4.40
CA LEU A 99 19.97 1.15 -3.26
C LEU A 99 20.72 1.46 -1.97
N ASP A 100 19.99 1.48 -0.86
CA ASP A 100 20.56 1.56 0.48
C ASP A 100 20.97 0.15 0.99
N GLN A 101 21.37 0.07 2.26
CA GLN A 101 21.78 -1.19 2.89
C GLN A 101 20.65 -2.23 2.98
N ASP A 102 19.40 -1.79 2.94
CA ASP A 102 18.21 -2.64 2.98
C ASP A 102 17.67 -2.97 1.58
N LEU A 103 18.47 -2.69 0.54
CA LEU A 103 18.14 -2.89 -0.88
C LEU A 103 16.91 -2.06 -1.32
N GLN A 104 16.63 -0.96 -0.65
CA GLN A 104 15.60 -0.01 -1.00
C GLN A 104 16.20 1.13 -1.82
N GLN A 105 15.40 1.74 -2.69
CA GLN A 105 15.82 2.94 -3.40
C GLN A 105 16.20 4.04 -2.41
N VAL A 106 17.34 4.68 -2.66
CA VAL A 106 17.85 5.78 -1.83
C VAL A 106 16.87 6.97 -1.86
N ASP A 107 16.61 7.52 -0.68
CA ASP A 107 15.83 8.73 -0.45
C ASP A 107 16.76 9.81 0.11
N LEU A 108 17.14 10.79 -0.71
CA LEU A 108 18.06 11.86 -0.36
C LEU A 108 17.37 13.08 0.27
N ARG A 109 16.09 13.02 0.57
CA ARG A 109 15.39 14.13 1.22
C ARG A 109 15.97 14.38 2.62
N GLU A 110 16.22 15.62 2.93
CA GLU A 110 16.68 16.02 4.28
C GLU A 110 15.59 15.80 5.33
N HIS A 111 14.31 15.96 4.91
CA HIS A 111 13.15 15.85 5.76
C HIS A 111 12.18 14.79 5.19
N ASN A 112 11.89 13.79 5.99
CA ASN A 112 10.97 12.71 5.65
C ASN A 112 10.18 12.27 6.88
N SER A 113 9.19 11.41 6.69
CA SER A 113 8.29 10.92 7.74
C SER A 113 9.01 10.46 9.01
N TRP A 114 10.18 9.84 8.86
CA TRP A 114 10.94 9.30 9.99
C TRP A 114 11.54 10.38 10.88
N ARG A 115 11.69 11.60 10.36
CA ARG A 115 12.26 12.74 11.07
C ARG A 115 11.22 13.74 11.57
N MET A 116 9.97 13.66 11.08
CA MET A 116 8.90 14.59 11.41
C MET A 116 8.48 14.53 12.87
N ARG A 117 8.25 15.69 13.44
CA ARG A 117 7.58 15.88 14.74
C ARG A 117 6.07 15.97 14.54
N MET A 118 5.31 15.91 15.63
CA MET A 118 3.86 15.87 15.58
C MET A 118 3.20 17.01 14.78
N HIS A 119 3.71 18.23 14.91
CA HIS A 119 3.16 19.40 14.22
C HIS A 119 3.58 19.51 12.74
N GLU A 120 4.54 18.69 12.31
CA GLU A 120 5.05 18.66 10.94
C GLU A 120 4.34 17.57 10.09
N VAL A 121 3.61 16.65 10.73
CA VAL A 121 2.95 15.54 10.03
C VAL A 121 1.71 16.02 9.31
N PRO A 122 1.66 15.93 7.96
CA PRO A 122 0.45 16.26 7.22
C PRO A 122 -0.71 15.33 7.56
N ALA A 123 -1.94 15.85 7.55
CA ALA A 123 -3.13 15.02 7.80
C ALA A 123 -3.26 13.85 6.81
N VAL A 124 -2.89 14.06 5.55
CA VAL A 124 -2.87 13.02 4.52
C VAL A 124 -1.98 11.86 4.95
N GLU A 125 -0.74 12.14 5.35
CA GLU A 125 0.20 11.11 5.78
C GLU A 125 -0.27 10.38 7.05
N LEU A 126 -0.83 11.11 8.01
CA LEU A 126 -1.42 10.51 9.20
C LEU A 126 -2.51 9.49 8.83
N LEU A 127 -3.43 9.86 7.93
CA LEU A 127 -4.51 9.00 7.49
C LEU A 127 -4.02 7.79 6.69
N GLU A 128 -3.07 7.98 5.79
CA GLU A 128 -2.47 6.88 5.02
C GLU A 128 -1.79 5.85 5.93
N VAL A 129 -1.00 6.31 6.88
CA VAL A 129 -0.30 5.42 7.82
C VAL A 129 -1.30 4.62 8.66
N GLN A 130 -2.40 5.23 9.12
CA GLN A 130 -3.47 4.51 9.82
C GLN A 130 -4.18 3.52 8.89
N LEU A 131 -4.48 3.93 7.66
CA LEU A 131 -5.17 3.09 6.70
C LEU A 131 -4.36 1.82 6.39
N VAL A 132 -3.08 1.96 6.10
CA VAL A 132 -2.21 0.83 5.73
C VAL A 132 -1.89 -0.06 6.93
N ASN A 133 -1.53 0.53 8.08
CA ASN A 133 -1.00 -0.24 9.20
C ASN A 133 -2.07 -0.79 10.15
N ALA A 134 -3.26 -0.20 10.20
CA ALA A 134 -4.31 -0.58 11.15
C ALA A 134 -5.63 -0.96 10.47
N VAL A 135 -6.17 -0.11 9.61
CA VAL A 135 -7.49 -0.31 9.02
C VAL A 135 -7.49 -1.44 7.99
N ALA A 136 -6.50 -1.50 7.12
CA ALA A 136 -6.40 -2.56 6.10
C ALA A 136 -6.29 -3.96 6.72
N PRO A 137 -5.42 -4.23 7.70
CA PRO A 137 -5.39 -5.52 8.41
C PRO A 137 -6.73 -5.88 9.04
N PHE A 138 -7.42 -4.91 9.66
CA PHE A 138 -8.75 -5.15 10.23
C PHE A 138 -9.75 -5.61 9.15
N ILE A 139 -9.82 -4.88 8.03
CA ILE A 139 -10.73 -5.20 6.93
C ILE A 139 -10.40 -6.57 6.32
N LEU A 140 -9.11 -6.84 6.05
CA LEU A 140 -8.67 -8.11 5.47
C LEU A 140 -9.02 -9.28 6.37
N ASN A 141 -8.72 -9.19 7.67
CA ASN A 141 -9.05 -10.24 8.63
C ASN A 141 -10.55 -10.48 8.69
N ALA A 142 -11.37 -9.42 8.73
CA ALA A 142 -12.81 -9.54 8.75
C ALA A 142 -13.37 -10.19 7.47
N ARG A 143 -12.87 -9.78 6.31
CA ARG A 143 -13.34 -10.29 5.01
C ARG A 143 -12.86 -11.70 4.70
N LEU A 144 -11.69 -12.09 5.17
CA LEU A 144 -11.13 -13.43 4.96
C LEU A 144 -11.58 -14.45 6.01
N LYS A 145 -12.22 -14.03 7.10
CA LYS A 145 -12.76 -14.95 8.12
C LYS A 145 -13.61 -16.08 7.54
N PRO A 146 -14.58 -15.83 6.65
CA PRO A 146 -15.39 -16.92 6.07
C PRO A 146 -14.53 -17.96 5.34
N LEU A 147 -13.46 -17.51 4.67
CA LEU A 147 -12.54 -18.40 3.98
C LEU A 147 -11.70 -19.25 4.96
N MET A 148 -11.30 -18.67 6.08
CA MET A 148 -10.61 -19.41 7.15
C MET A 148 -11.54 -20.45 7.81
N MET A 149 -12.83 -20.18 7.89
CA MET A 149 -13.82 -21.09 8.50
C MET A 149 -14.29 -22.22 7.58
N ARG A 150 -13.81 -22.30 6.32
CA ARG A 150 -14.26 -23.34 5.37
C ARG A 150 -13.79 -24.74 5.68
N THR A 151 -12.73 -24.88 6.44
CA THR A 151 -12.18 -26.17 6.87
C THR A 151 -12.32 -26.33 8.37
N PRO A 152 -12.52 -27.58 8.88
CA PRO A 152 -12.76 -27.84 10.29
C PRO A 152 -11.52 -27.73 11.18
N GLU A 153 -10.33 -27.64 10.59
CA GLU A 153 -9.08 -27.52 11.32
C GLU A 153 -9.10 -26.27 12.19
N ARG A 154 -8.62 -26.42 13.44
CA ARG A 154 -8.55 -25.34 14.42
C ARG A 154 -7.22 -24.61 14.42
N ASP A 155 -6.22 -25.15 13.76
CA ASP A 155 -4.87 -24.58 13.69
C ASP A 155 -4.82 -23.46 12.63
N LYS A 156 -5.37 -22.31 13.01
CA LYS A 156 -5.50 -21.13 12.14
C LYS A 156 -4.93 -19.90 12.84
N HIS A 157 -4.11 -19.17 12.10
CA HIS A 157 -3.33 -18.10 12.68
C HIS A 157 -3.50 -16.78 11.91
N ILE A 158 -3.61 -15.68 12.65
CA ILE A 158 -3.53 -14.32 12.12
C ILE A 158 -2.34 -13.65 12.79
N VAL A 159 -1.36 -13.26 11.99
CA VAL A 159 -0.16 -12.57 12.46
C VAL A 159 -0.18 -11.13 11.96
N ASN A 160 -0.17 -10.17 12.88
CA ASN A 160 -0.02 -8.77 12.57
C ASN A 160 1.41 -8.35 12.91
N VAL A 161 2.20 -8.00 11.87
CA VAL A 161 3.57 -7.56 12.04
C VAL A 161 3.59 -6.11 12.52
N SER A 162 3.97 -5.92 13.77
CA SER A 162 4.15 -4.61 14.37
C SER A 162 5.65 -4.24 14.42
N ALA A 163 6.00 -3.28 15.25
CA ALA A 163 7.35 -2.84 15.48
C ALA A 163 7.55 -2.42 16.94
N VAL A 164 8.80 -2.30 17.36
CA VAL A 164 9.13 -1.85 18.70
C VAL A 164 8.58 -0.44 19.01
N GLU A 165 8.36 0.37 18.00
CA GLU A 165 7.74 1.69 18.06
C GLU A 165 6.30 1.65 18.59
N GLY A 166 5.58 0.55 18.36
CA GLY A 166 4.22 0.33 18.83
C GLY A 166 4.10 -0.01 20.31
N GLN A 167 5.19 -0.28 21.02
CA GLN A 167 5.15 -0.61 22.44
C GLN A 167 4.81 0.60 23.30
N PHE A 168 3.76 0.49 24.14
CA PHE A 168 3.38 1.56 25.07
C PHE A 168 4.43 1.80 26.15
N TYR A 169 4.99 0.74 26.72
CA TYR A 169 5.98 0.79 27.78
C TYR A 169 7.40 0.58 27.25
N ARG A 170 7.89 1.59 26.54
CA ARG A 170 9.26 1.60 26.07
C ARG A 170 10.06 2.60 26.88
N LYS A 171 11.23 2.19 27.35
CA LYS A 171 12.11 3.01 28.21
C LYS A 171 12.52 4.34 27.54
N PHE A 172 12.71 4.32 26.22
CA PHE A 172 13.02 5.51 25.43
C PHE A 172 12.11 5.57 24.21
N LYS A 173 11.34 6.64 24.08
CA LYS A 173 10.58 7.00 22.89
C LYS A 173 11.09 8.31 22.34
N THR A 174 11.22 8.38 21.02
CA THR A 174 11.55 9.61 20.31
C THR A 174 10.31 10.49 20.19
N THR A 175 10.52 11.80 20.01
CA THR A 175 9.46 12.75 19.63
C THR A 175 9.18 12.77 18.13
N ARG A 176 9.90 11.94 17.36
CA ARG A 176 9.80 11.85 15.92
C ARG A 176 8.84 10.73 15.49
N HIS A 177 8.35 10.79 14.24
CA HIS A 177 7.43 9.84 13.60
C HIS A 177 6.26 9.37 14.51
N PRO A 178 5.55 10.30 15.20
CA PRO A 178 4.52 9.92 16.16
C PRO A 178 3.34 9.19 15.52
N HIS A 179 2.99 9.51 14.28
CA HIS A 179 1.93 8.87 13.51
C HIS A 179 2.23 7.38 13.23
N THR A 180 3.49 7.04 12.93
CA THR A 180 3.92 5.64 12.79
C THR A 180 3.86 4.90 14.13
N ASN A 181 4.34 5.53 15.20
CA ASN A 181 4.27 4.94 16.54
C ASN A 181 2.82 4.62 16.94
N MET A 182 1.89 5.54 16.66
CA MET A 182 0.47 5.37 16.92
C MET A 182 -0.14 4.23 16.09
N ALA A 183 0.18 4.14 14.81
CA ALA A 183 -0.36 3.10 13.94
C ALA A 183 0.17 1.71 14.30
N LYS A 184 1.42 1.61 14.74
CA LYS A 184 2.02 0.34 15.18
C LYS A 184 1.54 -0.09 16.58
N ALA A 185 1.07 0.84 17.40
CA ALA A 185 0.49 0.53 18.69
C ALA A 185 -0.89 -0.09 18.59
#